data_73cd38928656cc7c038048d8c034cdd8
#
_entry.id   73cd38928656cc7c038048d8c034cdd8
#
_cell.length_a   1.000
_cell.length_b   1.000
_cell.length_c   1.000
_cell.angle_alpha   90.00
_cell.angle_beta   90.00
_cell.angle_gamma   90.00
#
_symmetry.space_group_name_H-M   'P 1'
#
loop_
_entity.id
_entity.type
_entity.pdbx_description
1 polymer ?
#
loop_
_entity_poly.entity_id
_entity_poly.type
_entity_poly.pdbx_seq_one_letter_code
_entity_poly.pdbx_strand_id
1 'polypeptide(L)'
;MDKNIISKLQKTFEDYAHQEEGVEFWFARDLQKLLGYDKWENFFNAIEKAKISCKNSGQDILDHFPEVRKTIDMPKGATKEIVDYKLTRYACYLVAQNGDPRKEQIAFAQSYFAIQTRKQELIEQRIALQERFEARNKLIASETELSKLIYERGVDDAGFARIRSKGDEALFGGNDTKQMKTKLNIPQNRPMADFLPTVTITAKNLATEMTNF
;
A
#
# COMPACT_ATOMS: atom_id res chain seq x y z
N MET A 1 2.22 8.20 26.18
CA MET A 1 3.62 8.28 25.67
C MET A 1 3.87 9.70 25.18
N ASP A 2 4.95 10.34 25.59
CA ASP A 2 5.24 11.73 25.25
C ASP A 2 5.61 11.84 23.75
N LYS A 3 4.98 12.79 23.04
CA LYS A 3 5.23 13.04 21.61
C LYS A 3 6.70 13.38 21.32
N ASN A 4 7.40 13.97 22.28
CA ASN A 4 8.81 14.30 22.17
C ASN A 4 9.72 13.06 22.18
N ILE A 5 9.38 12.04 22.99
CA ILE A 5 10.10 10.76 23.01
C ILE A 5 9.88 10.02 21.70
N ILE A 6 8.66 10.01 21.18
CA ILE A 6 8.30 9.42 19.89
C ILE A 6 9.14 10.03 18.75
N SER A 7 9.15 11.37 18.66
CA SER A 7 9.90 12.08 17.62
C SER A 7 11.41 11.83 17.72
N LYS A 8 11.95 11.76 18.92
CA LYS A 8 13.38 11.51 19.18
C LYS A 8 13.78 10.09 18.77
N LEU A 9 13.01 9.08 19.15
CA LEU A 9 13.31 7.67 18.80
C LEU A 9 13.15 7.44 17.28
N GLN A 10 12.14 8.05 16.65
CA GLN A 10 11.98 8.00 15.20
C GLN A 10 13.17 8.61 14.48
N LYS A 11 13.58 9.82 14.86
CA LYS A 11 14.73 10.49 14.28
C LYS A 11 15.99 9.63 14.45
N THR A 12 16.20 9.07 15.64
CA THR A 12 17.35 8.21 15.91
C THR A 12 17.33 6.94 15.04
N PHE A 13 16.16 6.31 14.79
CA PHE A 13 16.06 5.15 13.89
C PHE A 13 16.46 5.52 12.46
N GLU A 14 15.95 6.62 11.91
CA GLU A 14 16.28 7.08 10.57
C GLU A 14 17.77 7.52 10.45
N ASP A 15 18.35 8.08 11.50
CA ASP A 15 19.77 8.50 11.53
C ASP A 15 20.75 7.30 11.41
N TYR A 16 20.29 6.06 11.70
CA TYR A 16 21.07 4.83 11.54
C TYR A 16 20.81 4.10 10.21
N ALA A 17 19.99 4.68 9.34
CA ALA A 17 19.78 4.13 8.02
C ALA A 17 21.01 4.27 7.14
N HIS A 18 21.35 3.21 6.42
CA HIS A 18 22.37 3.19 5.38
C HIS A 18 21.70 2.97 4.04
N GLN A 19 22.37 3.39 2.96
CA GLN A 19 21.91 3.16 1.60
C GLN A 19 23.02 2.58 0.74
N GLU A 20 22.74 1.51 0.01
CA GLU A 20 23.66 0.87 -0.93
C GLU A 20 22.86 0.42 -2.16
N GLU A 21 23.31 0.81 -3.34
CA GLU A 21 22.64 0.48 -4.63
C GLU A 21 21.14 0.83 -4.66
N GLY A 22 20.74 1.89 -3.94
CA GLY A 22 19.35 2.32 -3.85
C GLY A 22 18.50 1.56 -2.82
N VAL A 23 19.07 0.57 -2.13
CA VAL A 23 18.39 -0.19 -1.06
C VAL A 23 18.77 0.38 0.30
N GLU A 24 17.76 0.69 1.09
CA GLU A 24 17.92 1.17 2.46
C GLU A 24 18.03 0.00 3.44
N PHE A 25 18.98 0.06 4.37
CA PHE A 25 19.17 -0.98 5.37
C PHE A 25 19.74 -0.45 6.69
N TRP A 26 19.64 -1.25 7.74
CA TRP A 26 20.20 -1.04 9.07
C TRP A 26 21.11 -2.21 9.43
N PHE A 27 22.23 -1.93 10.11
CA PHE A 27 23.01 -3.00 10.72
C PHE A 27 22.28 -3.54 11.96
N ALA A 28 22.21 -4.85 12.10
CA ALA A 28 21.52 -5.50 13.21
C ALA A 28 22.12 -5.11 14.57
N ARG A 29 23.42 -4.91 14.67
CA ARG A 29 24.06 -4.47 15.91
C ARG A 29 23.74 -3.04 16.31
N ASP A 30 23.45 -2.19 15.37
CA ASP A 30 22.98 -0.82 15.65
C ASP A 30 21.52 -0.85 16.07
N LEU A 31 20.69 -1.64 15.37
CA LEU A 31 19.30 -1.88 15.77
C LEU A 31 19.17 -2.53 17.15
N GLN A 32 20.10 -3.43 17.53
CA GLN A 32 20.18 -4.00 18.87
C GLN A 32 20.19 -2.92 19.96
N LYS A 33 21.04 -1.92 19.79
CA LYS A 33 21.17 -0.80 20.73
C LYS A 33 19.91 0.07 20.76
N LEU A 34 19.39 0.38 19.59
CA LEU A 34 18.16 1.18 19.43
C LEU A 34 16.95 0.54 20.11
N LEU A 35 16.84 -0.79 20.03
CA LEU A 35 15.76 -1.56 20.65
C LEU A 35 16.04 -1.95 22.11
N GLY A 36 17.12 -1.43 22.72
CA GLY A 36 17.42 -1.61 24.13
C GLY A 36 17.83 -3.02 24.52
N TYR A 37 18.52 -3.76 23.64
CA TYR A 37 19.08 -5.07 23.97
C TYR A 37 20.54 -4.96 24.40
N ASP A 38 20.82 -5.33 25.65
CA ASP A 38 22.19 -5.33 26.19
C ASP A 38 23.02 -6.49 25.63
N LYS A 39 22.41 -7.67 25.45
CA LYS A 39 23.08 -8.90 25.00
C LYS A 39 22.69 -9.24 23.57
N TRP A 40 23.70 -9.55 22.74
CA TRP A 40 23.50 -9.96 21.36
C TRP A 40 22.65 -11.23 21.24
N GLU A 41 22.86 -12.21 22.09
CA GLU A 41 22.15 -13.49 22.07
C GLU A 41 20.62 -13.28 22.20
N ASN A 42 20.20 -12.37 23.08
CA ASN A 42 18.79 -12.06 23.28
C ASN A 42 18.19 -11.34 22.06
N PHE A 43 18.97 -10.46 21.45
CA PHE A 43 18.55 -9.76 20.22
C PHE A 43 18.54 -10.72 19.03
N PHE A 44 19.54 -11.58 18.93
CA PHE A 44 19.61 -12.59 17.88
C PHE A 44 18.42 -13.55 17.89
N ASN A 45 17.92 -13.92 19.07
CA ASN A 45 16.66 -14.68 19.18
C ASN A 45 15.46 -13.96 18.58
N ALA A 46 15.39 -12.63 18.67
CA ALA A 46 14.35 -11.85 18.01
C ALA A 46 14.54 -11.84 16.50
N ILE A 47 15.77 -11.76 16.00
CA ILE A 47 16.10 -11.89 14.58
C ILE A 47 15.66 -13.25 14.04
N GLU A 48 15.99 -14.35 14.72
CA GLU A 48 15.61 -15.69 14.27
C GLU A 48 14.08 -15.87 14.22
N LYS A 49 13.34 -15.35 15.20
CA LYS A 49 11.87 -15.33 15.14
C LYS A 49 11.36 -14.49 13.95
N ALA A 50 11.98 -13.34 13.70
CA ALA A 50 11.64 -12.48 12.57
C ALA A 50 11.91 -13.17 11.21
N LYS A 51 13.01 -13.93 11.07
CA LYS A 51 13.30 -14.74 9.88
C LYS A 51 12.23 -15.81 9.66
N ILE A 52 11.77 -16.47 10.73
CA ILE A 52 10.66 -17.44 10.63
C ILE A 52 9.38 -16.76 10.15
N SER A 53 9.05 -15.59 10.70
CA SER A 53 7.89 -14.80 10.27
C SER A 53 8.00 -14.37 8.81
N CYS A 54 9.19 -13.93 8.37
CA CYS A 54 9.50 -13.56 6.99
C CYS A 54 9.23 -14.74 6.04
N LYS A 55 9.81 -15.91 6.33
CA LYS A 55 9.62 -17.12 5.53
C LYS A 55 8.15 -17.55 5.45
N ASN A 56 7.45 -17.53 6.58
CA ASN A 56 6.04 -17.94 6.64
C ASN A 56 5.10 -16.97 5.91
N SER A 57 5.51 -15.71 5.72
CA SER A 57 4.78 -14.73 4.90
C SER A 57 5.14 -14.79 3.41
N GLY A 58 5.96 -15.77 2.99
CA GLY A 58 6.32 -15.99 1.59
C GLY A 58 7.42 -15.07 1.05
N GLN A 59 8.14 -14.38 1.94
CA GLN A 59 9.27 -13.51 1.58
C GLN A 59 10.60 -14.25 1.70
N ASP A 60 11.57 -13.94 0.83
CA ASP A 60 12.91 -14.52 0.92
C ASP A 60 13.69 -13.90 2.08
N ILE A 61 14.26 -14.75 2.93
CA ILE A 61 15.09 -14.31 4.05
C ILE A 61 16.36 -13.61 3.55
N LEU A 62 16.93 -14.06 2.44
CA LEU A 62 18.17 -13.48 1.90
C LEU A 62 18.01 -12.04 1.42
N ASP A 63 16.80 -11.69 0.95
CA ASP A 63 16.50 -10.31 0.53
C ASP A 63 16.40 -9.34 1.70
N HIS A 64 16.03 -9.85 2.88
CA HIS A 64 15.70 -9.01 4.02
C HIS A 64 16.69 -9.09 5.20
N PHE A 65 17.45 -10.19 5.30
CA PHE A 65 18.39 -10.47 6.39
C PHE A 65 19.76 -10.95 5.88
N PRO A 66 20.36 -10.35 4.84
CA PRO A 66 21.66 -10.81 4.37
C PRO A 66 22.72 -10.72 5.47
N GLU A 67 23.44 -11.83 5.68
CA GLU A 67 24.53 -11.90 6.64
C GLU A 67 25.76 -11.18 6.08
N VAL A 68 26.41 -10.41 6.93
CA VAL A 68 27.66 -9.72 6.61
C VAL A 68 28.69 -9.91 7.71
N ARG A 69 29.97 -9.83 7.35
CA ARG A 69 31.06 -9.85 8.32
C ARG A 69 31.57 -8.44 8.55
N LYS A 70 31.73 -8.07 9.81
CA LYS A 70 32.23 -6.77 10.23
C LYS A 70 33.47 -6.95 11.08
N THR A 71 34.54 -6.26 10.75
CA THR A 71 35.77 -6.26 11.57
C THR A 71 35.61 -5.21 12.66
N ILE A 72 35.84 -5.58 13.88
CA ILE A 72 35.85 -4.68 15.03
C ILE A 72 37.26 -4.65 15.65
N ASP A 73 37.64 -3.48 16.13
CA ASP A 73 38.91 -3.29 16.86
C ASP A 73 38.74 -3.82 18.28
N MET A 74 39.76 -4.56 18.71
CA MET A 74 39.87 -5.11 20.06
C MET A 74 40.96 -4.39 20.85
N PRO A 75 40.92 -4.40 22.19
CA PRO A 75 41.98 -3.86 23.00
C PRO A 75 43.35 -4.44 22.59
N LYS A 76 44.40 -3.62 22.63
CA LYS A 76 45.79 -3.95 22.26
C LYS A 76 46.05 -4.09 20.74
N GLY A 77 45.20 -3.46 19.89
CA GLY A 77 45.42 -3.42 18.44
C GLY A 77 45.09 -4.71 17.69
N ALA A 78 44.45 -5.66 18.33
CA ALA A 78 43.91 -6.86 17.68
C ALA A 78 42.58 -6.52 16.99
N THR A 79 42.29 -7.20 15.89
CA THR A 79 40.99 -7.13 15.22
C THR A 79 40.23 -8.44 15.35
N LYS A 80 38.90 -8.36 15.37
CA LYS A 80 38.03 -9.54 15.40
C LYS A 80 36.93 -9.42 14.37
N GLU A 81 36.74 -10.44 13.54
CA GLU A 81 35.57 -10.55 12.70
C GLU A 81 34.36 -10.99 13.53
N ILE A 82 33.25 -10.30 13.34
CA ILE A 82 31.96 -10.63 13.94
C ILE A 82 30.91 -10.71 12.85
N VAL A 83 29.92 -11.58 13.06
CA VAL A 83 28.74 -11.65 12.21
C VAL A 83 27.82 -10.49 12.56
N ASP A 84 27.30 -9.86 11.51
CA ASP A 84 26.24 -8.86 11.55
C ASP A 84 25.23 -9.14 10.43
N TYR A 85 24.13 -8.42 10.37
CA TYR A 85 23.11 -8.51 9.32
C TYR A 85 22.80 -7.13 8.78
N LYS A 86 22.61 -7.01 7.46
CA LYS A 86 21.93 -5.87 6.86
C LYS A 86 20.44 -6.14 6.88
N LEU A 87 19.69 -5.36 7.63
CA LEU A 87 18.25 -5.53 7.80
C LEU A 87 17.53 -4.49 6.95
N THR A 88 16.67 -4.91 6.03
CA THR A 88 15.77 -3.99 5.35
C THR A 88 14.80 -3.36 6.35
N ARG A 89 14.11 -2.29 6.00
CA ARG A 89 13.06 -1.68 6.82
C ARG A 89 11.99 -2.71 7.23
N TYR A 90 11.59 -3.59 6.31
CA TYR A 90 10.68 -4.70 6.59
C TYR A 90 11.23 -5.67 7.65
N ALA A 91 12.50 -6.05 7.54
CA ALA A 91 13.17 -6.89 8.54
C ALA A 91 13.21 -6.21 9.91
N CYS A 92 13.52 -4.91 9.98
CA CYS A 92 13.47 -4.14 11.23
C CYS A 92 12.09 -4.18 11.89
N TYR A 93 11.03 -4.11 11.10
CA TYR A 93 9.65 -4.22 11.57
C TYR A 93 9.36 -5.59 12.15
N LEU A 94 9.74 -6.66 11.45
CA LEU A 94 9.56 -8.03 11.95
C LEU A 94 10.35 -8.27 13.23
N VAL A 95 11.59 -7.76 13.34
CA VAL A 95 12.39 -7.87 14.56
C VAL A 95 11.70 -7.16 15.73
N ALA A 96 11.20 -5.94 15.52
CA ALA A 96 10.48 -5.21 16.56
C ALA A 96 9.19 -5.92 16.99
N GLN A 97 8.42 -6.49 16.03
CA GLN A 97 7.19 -7.25 16.33
C GLN A 97 7.45 -8.52 17.12
N ASN A 98 8.60 -9.17 16.92
CA ASN A 98 9.02 -10.38 17.63
C ASN A 98 9.86 -10.09 18.89
N GLY A 99 10.07 -8.81 19.21
CA GLY A 99 10.80 -8.37 20.41
C GLY A 99 9.97 -8.45 21.69
N ASP A 100 10.64 -8.25 22.83
CA ASP A 100 10.00 -8.26 24.15
C ASP A 100 9.25 -6.92 24.38
N PRO A 101 7.91 -6.92 24.42
CA PRO A 101 7.11 -5.70 24.57
C PRO A 101 7.24 -5.02 25.94
N ARG A 102 7.89 -5.69 26.92
CA ARG A 102 8.20 -5.08 28.22
C ARG A 102 9.32 -4.03 28.11
N LYS A 103 10.09 -4.06 27.05
CA LYS A 103 11.08 -3.02 26.72
C LYS A 103 10.37 -1.81 26.11
N GLU A 104 10.59 -0.65 26.69
CA GLU A 104 9.95 0.61 26.24
C GLU A 104 10.24 0.90 24.75
N GLN A 105 11.46 0.66 24.30
CA GLN A 105 11.88 0.86 22.91
C GLN A 105 11.16 -0.08 21.94
N ILE A 106 10.91 -1.32 22.33
CA ILE A 106 10.14 -2.30 21.55
C ILE A 106 8.66 -1.91 21.51
N ALA A 107 8.06 -1.62 22.66
CA ALA A 107 6.67 -1.19 22.72
C ALA A 107 6.43 0.08 21.87
N PHE A 108 7.41 1.00 21.89
CA PHE A 108 7.38 2.18 21.02
C PHE A 108 7.45 1.80 19.54
N ALA A 109 8.44 0.97 19.14
CA ALA A 109 8.62 0.56 17.75
C ALA A 109 7.37 -0.15 17.20
N GLN A 110 6.76 -1.04 17.97
CA GLN A 110 5.50 -1.71 17.61
C GLN A 110 4.36 -0.71 17.38
N SER A 111 4.20 0.24 18.30
CA SER A 111 3.18 1.29 18.17
C SER A 111 3.45 2.21 16.97
N TYR A 112 4.70 2.60 16.75
CA TYR A 112 5.11 3.42 15.62
C TYR A 112 4.76 2.74 14.28
N PHE A 113 5.14 1.46 14.13
CA PHE A 113 4.86 0.74 12.89
C PHE A 113 3.37 0.53 12.64
N ALA A 114 2.59 0.24 13.68
CA ALA A 114 1.12 0.14 13.57
C ALA A 114 0.50 1.48 13.09
N ILE A 115 0.97 2.61 13.61
CA ILE A 115 0.52 3.94 13.19
C ILE A 115 0.92 4.23 11.73
N GLN A 116 2.16 3.91 11.33
CA GLN A 116 2.61 4.14 9.96
C GLN A 116 1.85 3.28 8.95
N THR A 117 1.61 2.00 9.26
CA THR A 117 0.76 1.12 8.43
C THR A 117 -0.63 1.73 8.26
N ARG A 118 -1.26 2.19 9.36
CA ARG A 118 -2.59 2.82 9.27
C ARG A 118 -2.59 4.11 8.46
N LYS A 119 -1.54 4.92 8.56
CA LYS A 119 -1.40 6.13 7.71
C LYS A 119 -1.30 5.76 6.23
N GLN A 120 -0.51 4.74 5.92
CA GLN A 120 -0.35 4.27 4.53
C GLN A 120 -1.68 3.77 3.97
N GLU A 121 -2.42 2.94 4.71
CA GLU A 121 -3.77 2.50 4.32
C GLU A 121 -4.71 3.69 4.02
N LEU A 122 -4.69 4.73 4.85
CA LEU A 122 -5.51 5.93 4.65
C LEU A 122 -5.09 6.72 3.41
N ILE A 123 -3.78 6.80 3.11
CA ILE A 123 -3.27 7.44 1.90
C ILE A 123 -3.74 6.66 0.66
N GLU A 124 -3.58 5.35 0.65
CA GLU A 124 -4.02 4.48 -0.44
C GLU A 124 -5.53 4.57 -0.68
N GLN A 125 -6.33 4.59 0.38
CA GLN A 125 -7.78 4.81 0.29
C GLN A 125 -8.12 6.18 -0.33
N ARG A 126 -7.39 7.23 0.03
CA ARG A 126 -7.59 8.58 -0.54
C ARG A 126 -7.23 8.63 -2.02
N ILE A 127 -6.10 8.02 -2.41
CA ILE A 127 -5.69 7.93 -3.81
C ILE A 127 -6.77 7.19 -4.62
N ALA A 128 -7.22 6.02 -4.14
CA ALA A 128 -8.27 5.24 -4.82
C ALA A 128 -9.60 6.01 -4.96
N LEU A 129 -9.97 6.78 -3.93
CA LEU A 129 -11.16 7.65 -4.00
C LEU A 129 -10.98 8.79 -4.99
N GLN A 130 -9.81 9.40 -5.06
CA GLN A 130 -9.50 10.46 -6.02
C GLN A 130 -9.53 9.94 -7.45
N GLU A 131 -8.87 8.81 -7.72
CA GLU A 131 -8.89 8.15 -9.04
C GLU A 131 -10.32 7.82 -9.47
N ARG A 132 -11.14 7.32 -8.54
CA ARG A 132 -12.56 7.05 -8.80
C ARG A 132 -13.32 8.32 -9.14
N PHE A 133 -13.10 9.39 -8.41
CA PHE A 133 -13.74 10.69 -8.65
C PHE A 133 -13.35 11.25 -10.03
N GLU A 134 -12.08 11.19 -10.40
CA GLU A 134 -11.59 11.62 -11.71
C GLU A 134 -12.19 10.78 -12.85
N ALA A 135 -12.19 9.44 -12.70
CA ALA A 135 -12.83 8.54 -13.67
C ALA A 135 -14.34 8.85 -13.85
N ARG A 136 -15.03 9.14 -12.74
CA ARG A 136 -16.44 9.52 -12.76
C ARG A 136 -16.69 10.84 -13.47
N ASN A 137 -15.85 11.84 -13.25
CA ASN A 137 -15.95 13.14 -13.92
C ASN A 137 -15.70 13.03 -15.43
N LYS A 138 -14.69 12.24 -15.84
CA LYS A 138 -14.44 11.95 -17.27
C LYS A 138 -15.66 11.29 -17.91
N LEU A 139 -16.24 10.28 -17.27
CA LEU A 139 -17.44 9.62 -17.77
C LEU A 139 -18.63 10.59 -17.90
N ILE A 140 -18.83 11.47 -16.92
CA ILE A 140 -19.91 12.50 -17.01
C ILE A 140 -19.69 13.39 -18.22
N ALA A 141 -18.45 13.84 -18.45
CA ALA A 141 -18.12 14.71 -19.59
C ALA A 141 -18.39 13.99 -20.93
N SER A 142 -17.92 12.76 -21.10
CA SER A 142 -18.13 11.99 -22.33
C SER A 142 -19.60 11.60 -22.54
N GLU A 143 -20.34 11.23 -21.49
CA GLU A 143 -21.79 10.97 -21.57
C GLU A 143 -22.59 12.26 -21.92
N THR A 144 -22.15 13.41 -21.45
CA THR A 144 -22.74 14.70 -21.77
C THR A 144 -22.55 15.03 -23.25
N GLU A 145 -21.34 14.84 -23.78
CA GLU A 145 -21.02 15.04 -25.19
C GLU A 145 -21.83 14.07 -26.07
N LEU A 146 -21.86 12.78 -25.73
CA LEU A 146 -22.68 11.78 -26.40
C LEU A 146 -24.15 12.20 -26.44
N SER A 147 -24.68 12.68 -25.32
CA SER A 147 -26.05 13.16 -25.25
C SER A 147 -26.32 14.28 -26.21
N LYS A 148 -25.42 15.27 -26.24
CA LYS A 148 -25.50 16.43 -27.17
C LYS A 148 -25.52 15.96 -28.62
N LEU A 149 -24.56 15.11 -29.03
CA LEU A 149 -24.48 14.58 -30.39
C LEU A 149 -25.73 13.80 -30.82
N ILE A 150 -26.31 13.00 -29.90
CA ILE A 150 -27.53 12.24 -30.17
C ILE A 150 -28.71 13.16 -30.40
N TYR A 151 -28.93 14.19 -29.56
CA TYR A 151 -30.00 15.15 -29.72
C TYR A 151 -29.82 16.05 -30.96
N GLU A 152 -28.62 16.48 -31.30
CA GLU A 152 -28.31 17.22 -32.52
C GLU A 152 -28.67 16.43 -33.80
N ARG A 153 -28.63 15.09 -33.73
CA ARG A 153 -29.06 14.18 -34.80
C ARG A 153 -30.57 13.92 -34.83
N GLY A 154 -31.35 14.60 -33.98
CA GLY A 154 -32.81 14.51 -33.96
C GLY A 154 -33.38 13.26 -33.32
N VAL A 155 -32.60 12.56 -32.50
CA VAL A 155 -33.06 11.37 -31.77
C VAL A 155 -33.88 11.79 -30.53
N ASP A 156 -35.05 11.20 -30.37
CA ASP A 156 -35.93 11.44 -29.22
C ASP A 156 -35.46 10.75 -27.93
N ASP A 157 -36.09 11.06 -26.81
CA ASP A 157 -35.75 10.48 -25.48
C ASP A 157 -35.82 8.96 -25.46
N ALA A 158 -36.73 8.34 -26.17
CA ALA A 158 -36.86 6.90 -26.27
C ALA A 158 -35.71 6.27 -27.05
N GLY A 159 -35.27 6.92 -28.13
CA GLY A 159 -34.08 6.55 -28.89
C GLY A 159 -32.82 6.71 -28.10
N PHE A 160 -32.67 7.82 -27.34
CA PHE A 160 -31.57 8.08 -26.45
C PHE A 160 -31.45 6.99 -25.38
N ALA A 161 -32.53 6.65 -24.71
CA ALA A 161 -32.55 5.59 -23.69
C ALA A 161 -32.14 4.23 -24.26
N ARG A 162 -32.57 3.91 -25.50
CA ARG A 162 -32.18 2.68 -26.21
C ARG A 162 -30.70 2.66 -26.53
N ILE A 163 -30.10 3.74 -27.02
CA ILE A 163 -28.67 3.83 -27.33
C ILE A 163 -27.84 3.60 -26.09
N ARG A 164 -28.15 4.25 -24.97
CA ARG A 164 -27.44 4.05 -23.70
C ARG A 164 -27.58 2.62 -23.16
N SER A 165 -28.79 2.05 -23.25
CA SER A 165 -29.02 0.67 -22.79
C SER A 165 -28.27 -0.34 -23.65
N LYS A 166 -28.15 -0.14 -24.95
CA LYS A 166 -27.36 -0.97 -25.85
C LYS A 166 -25.85 -0.87 -25.60
N GLY A 167 -25.36 0.33 -25.25
CA GLY A 167 -23.98 0.52 -24.81
C GLY A 167 -23.68 -0.25 -23.52
N ASP A 168 -24.58 -0.20 -22.53
CA ASP A 168 -24.44 -0.98 -21.31
C ASP A 168 -24.54 -2.50 -21.58
N GLU A 169 -25.47 -2.93 -22.45
CA GLU A 169 -25.60 -4.34 -22.85
C GLU A 169 -24.33 -4.89 -23.49
N ALA A 170 -23.67 -4.11 -24.35
CA ALA A 170 -22.38 -4.47 -24.96
C ALA A 170 -21.25 -4.55 -23.91
N LEU A 171 -21.19 -3.61 -22.97
CA LEU A 171 -20.17 -3.54 -21.94
C LEU A 171 -20.32 -4.62 -20.86
N PHE A 172 -21.57 -4.99 -20.53
CA PHE A 172 -21.88 -5.88 -19.42
C PHE A 172 -22.33 -7.30 -19.85
N GLY A 173 -21.84 -7.76 -21.00
CA GLY A 173 -22.06 -9.15 -21.45
C GLY A 173 -23.52 -9.49 -21.67
N GLY A 174 -24.28 -8.60 -22.30
CA GLY A 174 -25.67 -8.76 -22.67
C GLY A 174 -26.68 -8.29 -21.62
N ASN A 175 -26.23 -7.73 -20.49
CA ASN A 175 -27.14 -7.16 -19.49
C ASN A 175 -27.36 -5.66 -19.77
N ASP A 176 -28.59 -5.27 -19.92
CA ASP A 176 -28.96 -3.86 -20.05
C ASP A 176 -28.82 -3.07 -18.74
N THR A 177 -28.97 -1.76 -18.78
CA THR A 177 -28.85 -0.86 -17.61
C THR A 177 -29.74 -1.31 -16.44
N LYS A 178 -30.99 -1.73 -16.74
CA LYS A 178 -31.98 -2.14 -15.71
C LYS A 178 -31.63 -3.46 -15.07
N GLN A 179 -31.21 -4.43 -15.89
CA GLN A 179 -30.76 -5.75 -15.43
C GLN A 179 -29.49 -5.62 -14.56
N MET A 180 -28.54 -4.79 -14.98
CA MET A 180 -27.34 -4.53 -14.19
C MET A 180 -27.65 -3.86 -12.85
N LYS A 181 -28.55 -2.88 -12.81
CA LYS A 181 -28.98 -2.26 -11.55
C LYS A 181 -29.60 -3.30 -10.61
N THR A 182 -30.45 -4.17 -11.12
CA THR A 182 -31.06 -5.26 -10.32
C THR A 182 -30.00 -6.22 -9.82
N LYS A 183 -29.07 -6.67 -10.68
CA LYS A 183 -27.99 -7.60 -10.35
C LYS A 183 -27.04 -7.07 -9.26
N LEU A 184 -26.79 -5.76 -9.27
CA LEU A 184 -25.91 -5.08 -8.32
C LEU A 184 -26.67 -4.46 -7.13
N ASN A 185 -27.97 -4.69 -6.98
CA ASN A 185 -28.84 -4.10 -5.96
C ASN A 185 -28.77 -2.55 -5.91
N ILE A 186 -28.70 -1.93 -7.08
CA ILE A 186 -28.63 -0.46 -7.22
C ILE A 186 -30.05 0.11 -7.28
N PRO A 187 -30.37 1.17 -6.49
CA PRO A 187 -31.64 1.86 -6.60
C PRO A 187 -31.88 2.40 -8.01
N GLN A 188 -33.10 2.23 -8.54
CA GLN A 188 -33.41 2.59 -9.93
C GLN A 188 -33.23 4.08 -10.24
N ASN A 189 -33.41 4.94 -9.24
CA ASN A 189 -33.23 6.40 -9.35
C ASN A 189 -31.79 6.89 -9.21
N ARG A 190 -30.82 5.99 -8.96
CA ARG A 190 -29.39 6.37 -8.86
C ARG A 190 -28.64 6.00 -10.14
N PRO A 191 -27.65 6.82 -10.55
CA PRO A 191 -26.74 6.46 -11.64
C PRO A 191 -25.99 5.17 -11.34
N MET A 192 -25.92 4.25 -12.30
CA MET A 192 -25.20 2.98 -12.12
C MET A 192 -23.70 3.21 -11.87
N ALA A 193 -23.10 4.19 -12.51
CA ALA A 193 -21.70 4.51 -12.39
C ALA A 193 -21.26 4.91 -10.96
N ASP A 194 -22.19 5.35 -10.09
CA ASP A 194 -21.89 5.64 -8.69
C ASP A 194 -21.55 4.38 -7.88
N PHE A 195 -21.90 3.20 -8.39
CA PHE A 195 -21.75 1.90 -7.73
C PHE A 195 -20.73 0.98 -8.41
N LEU A 196 -20.22 1.37 -9.58
CA LEU A 196 -19.25 0.57 -10.33
C LEU A 196 -17.81 0.75 -9.78
N PRO A 197 -16.96 -0.28 -9.88
CA PRO A 197 -15.53 -0.14 -9.66
C PRO A 197 -14.89 0.85 -10.63
N THR A 198 -13.78 1.49 -10.22
CA THR A 198 -13.05 2.48 -11.05
C THR A 198 -12.71 1.95 -12.43
N VAL A 199 -12.23 0.71 -12.53
CA VAL A 199 -11.89 0.07 -13.82
C VAL A 199 -13.11 -0.01 -14.75
N THR A 200 -14.29 -0.30 -14.23
CA THR A 200 -15.53 -0.40 -15.01
C THR A 200 -16.03 0.98 -15.44
N ILE A 201 -15.88 2.00 -14.58
CA ILE A 201 -16.16 3.40 -14.93
C ILE A 201 -15.27 3.84 -16.09
N THR A 202 -13.96 3.53 -16.04
CA THR A 202 -12.98 3.85 -17.07
C THR A 202 -13.30 3.13 -18.39
N ALA A 203 -13.66 1.84 -18.33
CA ALA A 203 -14.07 1.09 -19.51
C ALA A 203 -15.35 1.68 -20.16
N LYS A 204 -16.33 2.07 -19.33
CA LYS A 204 -17.53 2.74 -19.80
C LYS A 204 -17.23 4.11 -20.42
N ASN A 205 -16.32 4.87 -19.84
CA ASN A 205 -15.86 6.14 -20.40
C ASN A 205 -15.24 5.92 -21.80
N LEU A 206 -14.30 4.96 -21.92
CA LEU A 206 -13.66 4.64 -23.18
C LEU A 206 -14.69 4.25 -24.26
N ALA A 207 -15.65 3.37 -23.92
CA ALA A 207 -16.71 2.96 -24.83
C ALA A 207 -17.58 4.16 -25.28
N THR A 208 -17.87 5.09 -24.36
CA THR A 208 -18.61 6.32 -24.67
C THR A 208 -17.83 7.26 -25.58
N GLU A 209 -16.55 7.46 -25.31
CA GLU A 209 -15.65 8.26 -26.17
C GLU A 209 -15.54 7.68 -27.58
N MET A 210 -15.37 6.33 -27.69
CA MET A 210 -15.36 5.66 -29.01
C MET A 210 -16.68 5.82 -29.78
N THR A 211 -17.79 6.08 -29.12
CA THR A 211 -19.09 6.31 -29.74
C THR A 211 -19.27 7.76 -30.16
N ASN A 212 -18.53 8.70 -29.57
CA ASN A 212 -18.56 10.13 -29.89
C ASN A 212 -17.82 10.44 -31.19
N PHE A 213 -17.00 9.53 -31.72
CA PHE A 213 -16.37 9.62 -33.05
C PHE A 213 -17.33 9.14 -34.16
#